data_68ca04c0204e4f5f859402a17d02388b
#
_entry.id   68ca04c0204e4f5f859402a17d02388b
#
_cell.length_a   1.000
_cell.length_b   1.000
_cell.length_c   1.000
_cell.angle_alpha   90.00
_cell.angle_beta   90.00
_cell.angle_gamma   90.00
#
_symmetry.space_group_name_H-M   'P 1'
#
loop_
_entity.id
_entity.type
_entity.pdbx_description
1 polymer ?
#
loop_
_entity_poly.entity_id
_entity_poly.type
_entity_poly.pdbx_seq_one_letter_code
_entity_poly.pdbx_strand_id
1 'polypeptide(L)'
;MAINGDDGKFEKSLWQSAEGLRGPVESAEYKHIVLGLLFQKYMSDAFQQRREELRELTYEEESIYYCGDDNEERQFILEDKDAYHGENVFYVPEEARWEYLIDNATDPDIGAQIDDSMRAIEDANPDRLDGMLPKRYTRIPQDTLEGLLNEFAELDLGNQKDTQDEDVFGRVYEYFIKEFARQEGHRGGEFYTPKHVVELLVEILEPFEGRIFDPFCGSGGMFVQSHKFLERKGGDESQVSIYGQEVNDATWRICKMNLYLRGIDGNIQLGDSIRNDQF
;
A
#
# COMPACT_ATOMS: atom_id res chain seq x y z
N MET A 1 -14.16 13.99 -25.19
CA MET A 1 -12.93 14.71 -24.86
C MET A 1 -13.29 15.75 -23.80
N ALA A 2 -13.15 15.42 -22.55
CA ALA A 2 -13.09 16.37 -21.46
C ALA A 2 -12.01 15.80 -20.53
N ILE A 3 -10.81 16.35 -20.60
CA ILE A 3 -9.74 16.09 -19.64
C ILE A 3 -10.22 16.77 -18.35
N ASN A 4 -10.62 15.97 -17.38
CA ASN A 4 -11.04 16.47 -16.08
C ASN A 4 -9.83 17.17 -15.42
N GLY A 5 -9.92 18.49 -15.32
CA GLY A 5 -8.86 19.36 -14.78
C GLY A 5 -8.74 19.33 -13.25
N ASP A 6 -9.21 18.26 -12.59
CA ASP A 6 -9.17 18.06 -11.14
C ASP A 6 -8.24 16.91 -10.73
N ASP A 7 -7.86 16.03 -11.66
CA ASP A 7 -6.94 14.92 -11.41
C ASP A 7 -5.55 15.46 -11.02
N GLY A 8 -5.15 15.22 -9.79
CA GLY A 8 -3.86 15.59 -9.23
C GLY A 8 -3.85 16.81 -8.29
N LYS A 9 -4.96 17.51 -8.10
CA LYS A 9 -5.02 18.60 -7.11
C LYS A 9 -5.08 18.05 -5.68
N PHE A 10 -5.80 16.96 -5.49
CA PHE A 10 -5.92 16.28 -4.21
C PHE A 10 -4.57 15.70 -3.78
N GLU A 11 -3.92 14.88 -4.62
CA GLU A 11 -2.62 14.28 -4.37
C GLU A 11 -1.55 15.35 -4.12
N LYS A 12 -1.62 16.46 -4.89
CA LYS A 12 -0.71 17.60 -4.71
C LYS A 12 -0.93 18.30 -3.38
N SER A 13 -2.18 18.52 -2.97
CA SER A 13 -2.51 19.16 -1.68
C SER A 13 -2.00 18.31 -0.53
N LEU A 14 -2.30 17.02 -0.54
CA LEU A 14 -1.87 16.05 0.45
C LEU A 14 -0.33 15.98 0.55
N TRP A 15 0.35 15.95 -0.61
CA TRP A 15 1.80 16.00 -0.66
C TRP A 15 2.36 17.28 -0.02
N GLN A 16 1.74 18.44 -0.31
CA GLN A 16 2.20 19.71 0.24
C GLN A 16 2.03 19.77 1.75
N SER A 17 0.94 19.24 2.29
CA SER A 17 0.72 19.12 3.73
C SER A 17 1.75 18.20 4.37
N ALA A 18 1.91 17.00 3.86
CA ALA A 18 2.88 16.02 4.36
C ALA A 18 4.33 16.57 4.29
N GLU A 19 4.72 17.17 3.16
CA GLU A 19 6.06 17.77 3.00
C GLU A 19 6.28 18.96 3.97
N GLY A 20 5.24 19.73 4.26
CA GLY A 20 5.29 20.80 5.26
C GLY A 20 5.59 20.30 6.68
N LEU A 21 5.22 19.07 7.00
CA LEU A 21 5.46 18.43 8.29
C LEU A 21 6.86 17.81 8.43
N ARG A 22 7.60 17.65 7.35
CA ARG A 22 8.90 16.97 7.34
C ARG A 22 9.92 17.54 8.32
N GLY A 23 9.93 18.86 8.50
CA GLY A 23 10.89 19.53 9.38
C GLY A 23 12.35 19.22 9.01
N PRO A 24 13.20 18.83 9.99
CA PRO A 24 14.62 18.54 9.77
C PRO A 24 14.90 17.12 9.27
N VAL A 25 13.89 16.27 9.05
CA VAL A 25 14.06 14.87 8.63
C VAL A 25 14.59 14.82 7.19
N GLU A 26 15.59 13.99 6.93
CA GLU A 26 16.13 13.82 5.58
C GLU A 26 15.07 13.21 4.64
N SER A 27 15.02 13.69 3.38
CA SER A 27 14.02 13.26 2.39
C SER A 27 14.01 11.73 2.19
N ALA A 28 15.18 11.10 2.15
CA ALA A 28 15.30 9.66 1.96
C ALA A 28 14.72 8.85 3.14
N GLU A 29 14.87 9.32 4.38
CA GLU A 29 14.28 8.68 5.55
C GLU A 29 12.78 8.97 5.62
N TYR A 30 12.40 10.23 5.41
CA TYR A 30 11.01 10.69 5.45
C TYR A 30 10.13 9.97 4.44
N LYS A 31 10.64 9.67 3.25
CA LYS A 31 9.95 8.87 2.23
C LYS A 31 9.42 7.55 2.78
N HIS A 32 10.24 6.81 3.50
CA HIS A 32 9.84 5.51 4.04
C HIS A 32 8.82 5.62 5.16
N ILE A 33 8.92 6.67 5.98
CA ILE A 33 7.97 7.00 7.04
C ILE A 33 6.59 7.28 6.43
N VAL A 34 6.53 8.20 5.49
CA VAL A 34 5.28 8.64 4.86
C VAL A 34 4.61 7.51 4.07
N LEU A 35 5.38 6.81 3.23
CA LEU A 35 4.85 5.69 2.42
C LEU A 35 4.42 4.52 3.30
N GLY A 36 5.10 4.27 4.42
CA GLY A 36 4.70 3.26 5.40
C GLY A 36 3.39 3.59 6.10
N LEU A 37 3.21 4.84 6.54
CA LEU A 37 1.95 5.30 7.15
C LEU A 37 0.78 5.26 6.16
N LEU A 38 0.99 5.70 4.92
CA LEU A 38 -0.04 5.58 3.88
C LEU A 38 -0.45 4.13 3.65
N PHE A 39 0.51 3.20 3.65
CA PHE A 39 0.20 1.79 3.50
C PHE A 39 -0.52 1.21 4.73
N GLN A 40 -0.14 1.63 5.95
CA GLN A 40 -0.85 1.25 7.18
C GLN A 40 -2.29 1.77 7.19
N LYS A 41 -2.51 3.02 6.76
CA LYS A 41 -3.86 3.59 6.63
C LYS A 41 -4.71 2.75 5.67
N TYR A 42 -4.15 2.41 4.49
CA TYR A 42 -4.81 1.53 3.53
C TYR A 42 -5.20 0.18 4.16
N MET A 43 -4.25 -0.49 4.82
CA MET A 43 -4.54 -1.79 5.44
C MET A 43 -5.63 -1.69 6.50
N SER A 44 -5.60 -0.63 7.32
CA SER A 44 -6.60 -0.40 8.37
C SER A 44 -7.99 -0.14 7.78
N ASP A 45 -8.09 0.67 6.71
CA ASP A 45 -9.36 0.97 6.06
C ASP A 45 -9.94 -0.25 5.35
N ALA A 46 -9.12 -0.99 4.61
CA ALA A 46 -9.54 -2.22 3.94
C ALA A 46 -10.02 -3.28 4.97
N PHE A 47 -9.30 -3.40 6.08
CA PHE A 47 -9.69 -4.27 7.19
C PHE A 47 -11.04 -3.85 7.78
N GLN A 48 -11.22 -2.56 8.07
CA GLN A 48 -12.46 -2.04 8.67
C GLN A 48 -13.66 -2.24 7.72
N GLN A 49 -13.47 -1.99 6.43
CA GLN A 49 -14.50 -2.25 5.42
C GLN A 49 -14.89 -3.72 5.39
N ARG A 50 -13.91 -4.63 5.34
CA ARG A 50 -14.17 -6.07 5.35
C ARG A 50 -14.82 -6.53 6.65
N ARG A 51 -14.43 -5.96 7.78
CA ARG A 51 -15.02 -6.23 9.09
C ARG A 51 -16.52 -5.89 9.12
N GLU A 52 -16.89 -4.77 8.52
CA GLU A 52 -18.29 -4.37 8.42
C GLU A 52 -19.08 -5.30 7.48
N GLU A 53 -18.52 -5.67 6.33
CA GLU A 53 -19.10 -6.66 5.43
C GLU A 53 -19.32 -8.01 6.13
N LEU A 54 -18.29 -8.50 6.86
CA LEU A 54 -18.42 -9.72 7.65
C LEU A 54 -19.53 -9.61 8.70
N ARG A 55 -19.63 -8.46 9.37
CA ARG A 55 -20.71 -8.21 10.34
C ARG A 55 -22.09 -8.32 9.68
N GLU A 56 -22.30 -7.73 8.51
CA GLU A 56 -23.55 -7.86 7.75
C GLU A 56 -23.79 -9.33 7.38
N LEU A 57 -22.79 -10.03 6.85
CA LEU A 57 -22.89 -11.44 6.46
C LEU A 57 -23.26 -12.37 7.63
N THR A 58 -22.96 -12.01 8.89
CA THR A 58 -23.37 -12.82 10.05
C THR A 58 -24.88 -12.83 10.32
N TYR A 59 -25.62 -11.93 9.70
CA TYR A 59 -27.10 -11.88 9.77
C TYR A 59 -27.80 -12.46 8.53
N GLU A 60 -27.06 -12.77 7.45
CA GLU A 60 -27.60 -13.32 6.22
C GLU A 60 -27.69 -14.86 6.29
N GLU A 61 -28.90 -15.42 6.28
CA GLU A 61 -29.13 -16.87 6.43
C GLU A 61 -28.42 -17.74 5.37
N GLU A 62 -28.15 -17.18 4.18
CA GLU A 62 -27.47 -17.88 3.07
C GLU A 62 -25.95 -17.79 3.15
N SER A 63 -25.41 -16.99 4.07
CA SER A 63 -23.99 -16.77 4.24
C SER A 63 -23.32 -17.93 4.98
N ILE A 64 -22.09 -18.29 4.61
CA ILE A 64 -21.25 -19.24 5.35
C ILE A 64 -20.86 -18.71 6.73
N TYR A 65 -21.01 -17.41 6.97
CA TYR A 65 -20.73 -16.72 8.23
C TYR A 65 -21.99 -16.51 9.08
N TYR A 66 -23.15 -17.04 8.67
CA TYR A 66 -24.38 -16.83 9.40
C TYR A 66 -24.32 -17.38 10.83
N CYS A 67 -24.59 -16.51 11.81
CA CYS A 67 -24.73 -16.88 13.23
C CYS A 67 -25.97 -16.25 13.91
N GLY A 68 -26.81 -15.54 13.16
CA GLY A 68 -28.04 -14.94 13.68
C GLY A 68 -27.77 -13.99 14.86
N ASP A 69 -28.42 -14.26 16.01
CA ASP A 69 -28.30 -13.43 17.22
C ASP A 69 -27.14 -13.86 18.16
N ASP A 70 -26.33 -14.85 17.77
CA ASP A 70 -25.20 -15.31 18.60
C ASP A 70 -24.04 -14.30 18.54
N ASN A 71 -23.90 -13.52 19.60
CA ASN A 71 -22.87 -12.50 19.70
C ASN A 71 -21.46 -13.07 19.96
N GLU A 72 -21.34 -14.22 20.60
CA GLU A 72 -20.03 -14.85 20.88
C GLU A 72 -19.45 -15.41 19.58
N GLU A 73 -20.27 -16.13 18.81
CA GLU A 73 -19.89 -16.66 17.51
C GLU A 73 -19.57 -15.52 16.51
N ARG A 74 -20.35 -14.44 16.52
CA ARG A 74 -20.06 -13.25 15.69
C ARG A 74 -18.71 -12.66 16.01
N GLN A 75 -18.36 -12.47 17.29
CA GLN A 75 -17.04 -11.96 17.68
C GLN A 75 -15.92 -12.91 17.23
N PHE A 76 -16.11 -14.21 17.35
CA PHE A 76 -15.15 -15.19 16.84
C PHE A 76 -14.92 -15.05 15.34
N ILE A 77 -15.99 -14.93 14.52
CA ILE A 77 -15.90 -14.72 13.08
C ILE A 77 -15.18 -13.40 12.74
N LEU A 78 -15.49 -12.30 13.45
CA LEU A 78 -14.90 -11.00 13.22
C LEU A 78 -13.40 -10.91 13.61
N GLU A 79 -12.89 -11.84 14.39
CA GLU A 79 -11.47 -11.95 14.76
C GLU A 79 -10.76 -13.11 14.04
N ASP A 80 -11.45 -13.86 13.18
CA ASP A 80 -10.85 -14.93 12.38
C ASP A 80 -10.05 -14.36 11.20
N LYS A 81 -8.73 -14.53 11.24
CA LYS A 81 -7.81 -14.04 10.20
C LYS A 81 -8.12 -14.60 8.81
N ASP A 82 -8.58 -15.84 8.73
CA ASP A 82 -8.87 -16.51 7.46
C ASP A 82 -10.04 -15.85 6.73
N ALA A 83 -11.00 -15.25 7.45
CA ALA A 83 -12.11 -14.51 6.88
C ALA A 83 -11.69 -13.21 6.15
N TYR A 84 -10.49 -12.69 6.47
CA TYR A 84 -9.86 -11.55 5.80
C TYR A 84 -8.91 -12.01 4.69
N HIS A 85 -8.04 -12.97 4.98
CA HIS A 85 -7.05 -13.47 4.03
C HIS A 85 -7.69 -14.08 2.79
N GLY A 86 -8.85 -14.74 2.92
CA GLY A 86 -9.61 -15.29 1.80
C GLY A 86 -10.07 -14.25 0.77
N GLU A 87 -10.23 -13.00 1.18
CA GLU A 87 -10.59 -11.87 0.30
C GLU A 87 -9.39 -10.93 0.03
N ASN A 88 -8.17 -11.43 0.20
CA ASN A 88 -6.94 -10.66 0.02
C ASN A 88 -6.79 -9.43 0.92
N VAL A 89 -7.54 -9.34 2.02
CA VAL A 89 -7.43 -8.28 3.02
C VAL A 89 -6.42 -8.69 4.09
N PHE A 90 -5.58 -7.75 4.52
CA PHE A 90 -4.68 -7.97 5.66
C PHE A 90 -5.45 -7.90 6.97
N TYR A 91 -5.17 -8.83 7.89
CA TYR A 91 -5.70 -8.73 9.23
C TYR A 91 -4.96 -7.65 10.02
N VAL A 92 -5.70 -6.72 10.64
CA VAL A 92 -5.12 -5.62 11.42
C VAL A 92 -5.53 -5.77 12.90
N PRO A 93 -4.58 -6.10 13.80
CA PRO A 93 -4.82 -6.16 15.23
C PRO A 93 -5.33 -4.82 15.79
N GLU A 94 -6.04 -4.85 16.91
CA GLU A 94 -6.72 -3.69 17.48
C GLU A 94 -5.76 -2.51 17.73
N GLU A 95 -4.58 -2.79 18.30
CA GLU A 95 -3.54 -1.82 18.60
C GLU A 95 -2.84 -1.24 17.35
N ALA A 96 -3.11 -1.82 16.17
CA ALA A 96 -2.55 -1.37 14.91
C ALA A 96 -3.58 -0.70 13.98
N ARG A 97 -4.84 -0.63 14.38
CA ARG A 97 -5.89 0.07 13.64
C ARG A 97 -5.66 1.58 13.64
N TRP A 98 -6.07 2.22 12.57
CA TRP A 98 -5.82 3.66 12.41
C TRP A 98 -6.47 4.50 13.51
N GLU A 99 -7.68 4.13 13.93
CA GLU A 99 -8.40 4.79 15.02
C GLU A 99 -7.60 4.75 16.33
N TYR A 100 -6.99 3.60 16.64
CA TYR A 100 -6.15 3.49 17.83
C TYR A 100 -4.96 4.44 17.79
N LEU A 101 -4.29 4.55 16.63
CA LEU A 101 -3.16 5.46 16.46
C LEU A 101 -3.58 6.93 16.53
N ILE A 102 -4.73 7.30 15.97
CA ILE A 102 -5.29 8.66 16.07
C ILE A 102 -5.62 9.01 17.51
N ASP A 103 -6.26 8.14 18.26
CA ASP A 103 -6.62 8.36 19.66
C ASP A 103 -5.36 8.58 20.54
N ASN A 104 -4.23 8.03 20.14
CA ASN A 104 -2.94 8.15 20.84
C ASN A 104 -1.95 9.10 20.14
N ALA A 105 -2.34 9.85 19.12
CA ALA A 105 -1.43 10.65 18.30
C ALA A 105 -0.63 11.71 19.09
N THR A 106 -1.20 12.20 20.19
CA THR A 106 -0.55 13.20 21.08
C THR A 106 0.39 12.57 22.12
N ASP A 107 0.46 11.24 22.19
CA ASP A 107 1.33 10.53 23.13
C ASP A 107 2.81 10.77 22.77
N PRO A 108 3.68 11.15 23.72
CA PRO A 108 5.13 11.28 23.47
C PRO A 108 5.78 10.02 22.88
N ASP A 109 5.22 8.84 23.15
CA ASP A 109 5.71 7.56 22.69
C ASP A 109 5.03 7.05 21.41
N ILE A 110 4.25 7.90 20.70
CA ILE A 110 3.53 7.52 19.48
C ILE A 110 4.42 6.84 18.42
N GLY A 111 5.68 7.27 18.30
CA GLY A 111 6.63 6.64 17.38
C GLY A 111 6.91 5.17 17.72
N ALA A 112 6.97 4.82 19.01
CA ALA A 112 7.12 3.44 19.45
C ALA A 112 5.82 2.65 19.22
N GLN A 113 4.66 3.25 19.45
CA GLN A 113 3.37 2.62 19.19
C GLN A 113 3.18 2.32 17.70
N ILE A 114 3.60 3.21 16.80
CA ILE A 114 3.60 2.94 15.35
C ILE A 114 4.56 1.81 15.00
N ASP A 115 5.79 1.79 15.56
CA ASP A 115 6.74 0.69 15.34
C ASP A 115 6.18 -0.65 15.83
N ASP A 116 5.48 -0.66 16.95
CA ASP A 116 4.83 -1.86 17.51
C ASP A 116 3.61 -2.29 16.67
N SER A 117 2.81 -1.34 16.20
CA SER A 117 1.69 -1.62 15.30
C SER A 117 2.15 -2.25 13.98
N MET A 118 3.25 -1.77 13.39
CA MET A 118 3.83 -2.35 12.18
C MET A 118 4.29 -3.81 12.43
N ARG A 119 4.87 -4.11 13.60
CA ARG A 119 5.22 -5.50 13.97
C ARG A 119 3.99 -6.36 14.13
N ALA A 120 2.97 -5.87 14.84
CA ALA A 120 1.73 -6.61 15.05
C ALA A 120 1.03 -6.97 13.74
N ILE A 121 1.03 -6.05 12.76
CA ILE A 121 0.49 -6.32 11.42
C ILE A 121 1.32 -7.39 10.70
N GLU A 122 2.65 -7.32 10.71
CA GLU A 122 3.52 -8.36 10.10
C GLU A 122 3.30 -9.72 10.75
N ASP A 123 3.28 -9.78 12.09
CA ASP A 123 3.07 -11.02 12.87
C ASP A 123 1.68 -11.62 12.60
N ALA A 124 0.70 -10.80 12.28
CA ALA A 124 -0.63 -11.27 11.90
C ALA A 124 -0.72 -11.76 10.44
N ASN A 125 0.22 -11.35 9.57
CA ASN A 125 0.24 -11.64 8.14
C ASN A 125 1.63 -12.12 7.64
N PRO A 126 2.26 -13.13 8.28
CA PRO A 126 3.67 -13.47 8.05
C PRO A 126 3.98 -13.90 6.61
N ASP A 127 3.06 -14.61 5.96
CA ASP A 127 3.27 -15.13 4.59
C ASP A 127 3.39 -14.00 3.54
N ARG A 128 2.86 -12.82 3.84
CA ARG A 128 2.75 -11.70 2.89
C ARG A 128 3.61 -10.49 3.26
N LEU A 129 3.77 -10.19 4.55
CA LEU A 129 4.33 -8.93 5.03
C LEU A 129 5.67 -9.05 5.79
N ASP A 130 6.22 -10.26 5.97
CA ASP A 130 7.46 -10.46 6.74
C ASP A 130 8.60 -9.54 6.29
N GLY A 131 9.10 -8.73 7.23
CA GLY A 131 10.20 -7.78 7.03
C GLY A 131 9.87 -6.60 6.10
N MET A 132 8.61 -6.40 5.69
CA MET A 132 8.22 -5.43 4.69
C MET A 132 7.94 -4.03 5.25
N LEU A 133 7.31 -3.95 6.43
CA LEU A 133 6.88 -2.68 6.99
C LEU A 133 8.06 -1.91 7.64
N PRO A 134 8.15 -0.59 7.45
CA PRO A 134 9.20 0.21 8.08
C PRO A 134 8.96 0.33 9.60
N LYS A 135 10.04 0.27 10.39
CA LYS A 135 10.00 0.33 11.86
C LYS A 135 11.08 1.29 12.36
N ARG A 136 10.89 2.59 12.09
CA ARG A 136 11.85 3.66 12.44
C ARG A 136 11.16 4.94 12.92
N TYR A 137 9.89 4.83 13.32
CA TYR A 137 9.07 5.98 13.70
C TYR A 137 9.51 6.63 15.01
N THR A 138 10.15 5.89 15.91
CA THR A 138 10.78 6.42 17.15
C THR A 138 11.83 7.50 16.90
N ARG A 139 12.34 7.66 15.67
CA ARG A 139 13.33 8.69 15.30
C ARG A 139 12.69 9.99 14.82
N ILE A 140 11.40 10.00 14.60
CA ILE A 140 10.65 11.12 14.04
C ILE A 140 10.06 11.93 15.19
N PRO A 141 10.13 13.27 15.15
CA PRO A 141 9.49 14.12 16.15
C PRO A 141 8.01 13.79 16.29
N GLN A 142 7.52 13.77 17.53
CA GLN A 142 6.11 13.48 17.84
C GLN A 142 5.16 14.41 17.09
N ASP A 143 5.41 15.72 17.07
CA ASP A 143 4.59 16.71 16.35
C ASP A 143 4.47 16.40 14.84
N THR A 144 5.54 15.86 14.24
CA THR A 144 5.54 15.43 12.83
C THR A 144 4.65 14.22 12.65
N LEU A 145 4.75 13.20 13.52
CA LEU A 145 3.92 11.99 13.46
C LEU A 145 2.44 12.30 13.71
N GLU A 146 2.14 13.11 14.73
CA GLU A 146 0.77 13.58 15.00
C GLU A 146 0.18 14.30 13.78
N GLY A 147 0.95 15.22 13.17
CA GLY A 147 0.51 15.92 11.98
C GLY A 147 0.24 14.97 10.79
N LEU A 148 1.13 13.99 10.55
CA LEU A 148 0.94 13.01 9.48
C LEU A 148 -0.27 12.09 9.73
N LEU A 149 -0.45 11.61 10.97
CA LEU A 149 -1.59 10.78 11.33
C LEU A 149 -2.91 11.53 11.09
N ASN A 150 -3.00 12.80 11.52
CA ASN A 150 -4.18 13.62 11.31
C ASN A 150 -4.43 13.93 9.82
N GLU A 151 -3.38 14.26 9.05
CA GLU A 151 -3.50 14.55 7.62
C GLU A 151 -4.01 13.33 6.85
N PHE A 152 -3.50 12.13 7.17
CA PHE A 152 -3.92 10.90 6.50
C PHE A 152 -5.27 10.37 7.01
N ALA A 153 -5.73 10.78 8.20
CA ALA A 153 -7.08 10.47 8.67
C ALA A 153 -8.18 11.09 7.77
N GLU A 154 -7.90 12.25 7.17
CA GLU A 154 -8.80 12.91 6.22
C GLU A 154 -8.92 12.16 4.86
N LEU A 155 -8.06 11.17 4.61
CA LEU A 155 -8.18 10.30 3.45
C LEU A 155 -9.37 9.34 3.66
N ASP A 156 -10.49 9.60 3.00
CA ASP A 156 -11.62 8.67 2.94
C ASP A 156 -11.41 7.70 1.78
N LEU A 157 -11.00 6.50 2.11
CA LEU A 157 -10.58 5.48 1.14
C LEU A 157 -11.53 4.27 1.14
N GLY A 158 -12.54 4.28 2.03
CA GLY A 158 -13.47 3.17 2.26
C GLY A 158 -14.82 3.26 1.55
N ASN A 159 -15.20 4.38 0.94
CA ASN A 159 -16.56 4.57 0.43
C ASN A 159 -16.67 4.55 -1.11
N GLN A 160 -15.81 3.77 -1.79
CA GLN A 160 -15.71 3.78 -3.25
C GLN A 160 -16.63 2.79 -3.98
N LYS A 161 -17.67 2.23 -3.34
CA LYS A 161 -18.68 1.41 -4.07
C LYS A 161 -19.42 2.19 -5.18
N ASP A 162 -19.30 3.53 -5.22
CA ASP A 162 -20.04 4.40 -6.15
C ASP A 162 -19.17 5.17 -7.17
N THR A 163 -17.86 5.05 -7.18
CA THR A 163 -17.02 5.73 -8.16
C THR A 163 -16.19 4.73 -8.98
N GLN A 164 -16.18 4.91 -10.32
CA GLN A 164 -15.37 4.16 -11.27
C GLN A 164 -13.83 4.35 -11.07
N ASP A 165 -13.40 4.91 -9.95
CA ASP A 165 -12.01 5.26 -9.62
C ASP A 165 -11.53 4.44 -8.41
N GLU A 166 -11.33 3.14 -8.64
CA GLU A 166 -10.99 2.15 -7.61
C GLU A 166 -9.58 2.27 -7.00
N ASP A 167 -8.68 3.10 -7.56
CA ASP A 167 -7.27 3.18 -7.15
C ASP A 167 -6.83 4.57 -6.61
N VAL A 168 -7.56 5.14 -5.65
CA VAL A 168 -7.14 6.42 -5.02
C VAL A 168 -5.84 6.25 -4.23
N PHE A 169 -5.72 5.17 -3.44
CA PHE A 169 -4.48 4.89 -2.71
C PHE A 169 -3.29 4.69 -3.63
N GLY A 170 -3.45 3.91 -4.67
CA GLY A 170 -2.39 3.70 -5.62
C GLY A 170 -2.00 4.98 -6.36
N ARG A 171 -2.95 5.88 -6.67
CA ARG A 171 -2.64 7.20 -7.25
C ARG A 171 -1.88 8.09 -6.28
N VAL A 172 -2.34 8.20 -5.03
CA VAL A 172 -1.66 8.95 -3.97
C VAL A 172 -0.25 8.39 -3.76
N TYR A 173 -0.13 7.10 -3.64
CA TYR A 173 1.14 6.42 -3.42
C TYR A 173 2.14 6.64 -4.57
N GLU A 174 1.69 6.49 -5.82
CA GLU A 174 2.49 6.76 -7.02
C GLU A 174 2.90 8.24 -7.09
N TYR A 175 2.00 9.15 -6.74
CA TYR A 175 2.30 10.59 -6.69
C TYR A 175 3.41 10.88 -5.67
N PHE A 176 3.33 10.31 -4.47
CA PHE A 176 4.34 10.49 -3.44
C PHE A 176 5.69 9.90 -3.85
N ILE A 177 5.73 8.69 -4.41
CA ILE A 177 6.97 8.09 -4.96
C ILE A 177 7.61 9.04 -5.98
N LYS A 178 6.82 9.57 -6.91
CA LYS A 178 7.29 10.50 -7.94
C LYS A 178 7.86 11.80 -7.37
N GLU A 179 7.19 12.39 -6.40
CA GLU A 179 7.65 13.66 -5.81
C GLU A 179 8.90 13.45 -4.95
N PHE A 180 9.01 12.35 -4.19
CA PHE A 180 10.23 11.96 -3.51
C PHE A 180 11.39 11.73 -4.49
N ALA A 181 11.14 11.04 -5.61
CA ALA A 181 12.14 10.85 -6.65
C ALA A 181 12.65 12.20 -7.23
N ARG A 182 11.76 13.17 -7.41
CA ARG A 182 12.15 14.53 -7.85
C ARG A 182 13.04 15.25 -6.83
N GLN A 183 12.76 15.09 -5.54
CA GLN A 183 13.57 15.70 -4.48
C GLN A 183 14.97 15.06 -4.38
N GLU A 184 15.07 13.75 -4.57
CA GLU A 184 16.35 13.04 -4.55
C GLU A 184 17.18 13.26 -5.83
N GLY A 185 16.62 13.88 -6.86
CA GLY A 185 17.31 14.24 -8.11
C GLY A 185 17.85 13.01 -8.83
N HIS A 186 19.18 12.96 -9.08
CA HIS A 186 19.79 11.83 -9.79
C HIS A 186 19.60 10.48 -9.07
N ARG A 187 19.57 10.46 -7.74
CA ARG A 187 19.31 9.24 -6.95
C ARG A 187 17.88 8.77 -7.06
N GLY A 188 16.93 9.67 -7.29
CA GLY A 188 15.53 9.31 -7.52
C GLY A 188 15.34 8.40 -8.73
N GLY A 189 16.18 8.54 -9.77
CA GLY A 189 16.18 7.66 -10.94
C GLY A 189 16.59 6.21 -10.67
N GLU A 190 17.19 5.92 -9.51
CA GLU A 190 17.54 4.56 -9.12
C GLU A 190 16.33 3.71 -8.70
N PHE A 191 15.20 4.34 -8.36
CA PHE A 191 14.00 3.62 -7.92
C PHE A 191 12.71 4.02 -8.64
N TYR A 192 12.71 5.09 -9.43
CA TYR A 192 11.51 5.57 -10.13
C TYR A 192 11.80 5.87 -11.60
N THR A 193 11.12 5.18 -12.49
CA THR A 193 11.11 5.47 -13.93
C THR A 193 9.86 6.30 -14.26
N PRO A 194 9.98 7.42 -14.99
CA PRO A 194 8.84 8.26 -15.33
C PRO A 194 7.73 7.48 -16.05
N LYS A 195 6.49 7.66 -15.61
CA LYS A 195 5.31 6.92 -16.07
C LYS A 195 5.22 6.81 -17.59
N HIS A 196 5.39 7.93 -18.32
CA HIS A 196 5.29 7.94 -19.79
C HIS A 196 6.36 7.09 -20.50
N VAL A 197 7.53 6.89 -19.87
CA VAL A 197 8.58 5.98 -20.39
C VAL A 197 8.16 4.54 -20.17
N VAL A 198 7.65 4.22 -18.98
CA VAL A 198 7.16 2.87 -18.64
C VAL A 198 5.97 2.50 -19.53
N GLU A 199 5.00 3.41 -19.70
CA GLU A 199 3.85 3.21 -20.59
C GLU A 199 4.29 2.89 -22.03
N LEU A 200 5.27 3.62 -22.56
CA LEU A 200 5.81 3.36 -23.90
C LEU A 200 6.44 1.97 -23.99
N LEU A 201 7.22 1.57 -22.98
CA LEU A 201 7.86 0.23 -22.96
C LEU A 201 6.80 -0.87 -22.91
N VAL A 202 5.77 -0.73 -22.08
CA VAL A 202 4.69 -1.71 -21.94
C VAL A 202 3.86 -1.81 -23.22
N GLU A 203 3.54 -0.67 -23.88
CA GLU A 203 2.84 -0.68 -25.19
C GLU A 203 3.67 -1.36 -26.30
N ILE A 204 5.01 -1.33 -26.23
CA ILE A 204 5.89 -2.04 -27.18
C ILE A 204 5.95 -3.54 -26.88
N LEU A 205 5.98 -3.91 -25.58
CA LEU A 205 6.10 -5.31 -25.14
C LEU A 205 4.80 -6.08 -25.27
N GLU A 206 3.65 -5.41 -25.16
CA GLU A 206 2.31 -6.01 -25.22
C GLU A 206 2.16 -7.28 -24.35
N PRO A 207 2.31 -7.16 -23.00
CA PRO A 207 2.39 -8.32 -22.10
C PRO A 207 1.00 -8.94 -21.84
N PHE A 208 0.40 -9.61 -22.83
CA PHE A 208 -0.92 -10.23 -22.69
C PHE A 208 -0.91 -11.58 -21.96
N GLU A 209 0.22 -12.30 -22.01
CA GLU A 209 0.35 -13.63 -21.39
C GLU A 209 1.81 -13.96 -21.04
N GLY A 210 2.02 -14.91 -20.12
CA GLY A 210 3.34 -15.43 -19.79
C GLY A 210 3.97 -14.74 -18.58
N ARG A 211 5.30 -14.61 -18.60
CA ARG A 211 6.06 -14.07 -17.47
C ARG A 211 6.56 -12.66 -17.76
N ILE A 212 6.27 -11.75 -16.87
CA ILE A 212 6.87 -10.41 -16.86
C ILE A 212 8.00 -10.44 -15.82
N PHE A 213 9.24 -10.24 -16.27
CA PHE A 213 10.41 -10.22 -15.41
C PHE A 213 11.13 -8.88 -15.52
N ASP A 214 11.33 -8.23 -14.36
CA ASP A 214 12.13 -7.01 -14.25
C ASP A 214 13.27 -7.24 -13.24
N PRO A 215 14.52 -7.40 -13.72
CA PRO A 215 15.68 -7.68 -12.86
C PRO A 215 16.13 -6.48 -12.03
N PHE A 216 15.57 -5.28 -12.28
CA PHE A 216 15.89 -4.02 -11.59
C PHE A 216 14.60 -3.25 -11.33
N CYS A 217 13.64 -3.91 -10.66
CA CYS A 217 12.24 -3.49 -10.66
C CYS A 217 11.96 -2.16 -9.97
N GLY A 218 12.90 -1.62 -9.22
CA GLY A 218 12.73 -0.34 -8.54
C GLY A 218 11.47 -0.34 -7.67
N SER A 219 10.63 0.67 -7.81
CA SER A 219 9.33 0.79 -7.13
C SER A 219 8.19 -0.03 -7.78
N GLY A 220 8.48 -0.88 -8.76
CA GLY A 220 7.50 -1.73 -9.44
C GLY A 220 6.67 -1.06 -10.54
N GLY A 221 7.13 0.09 -11.05
CA GLY A 221 6.39 0.86 -12.04
C GLY A 221 6.07 0.08 -13.31
N MET A 222 6.97 -0.79 -13.80
CA MET A 222 6.73 -1.65 -14.96
C MET A 222 5.57 -2.62 -14.73
N PHE A 223 5.49 -3.23 -13.56
CA PHE A 223 4.43 -4.17 -13.20
C PHE A 223 3.07 -3.49 -13.11
N VAL A 224 3.01 -2.33 -12.43
CA VAL A 224 1.79 -1.52 -12.34
C VAL A 224 1.27 -1.10 -13.71
N GLN A 225 2.15 -0.65 -14.62
CA GLN A 225 1.72 -0.25 -15.96
C GLN A 225 1.36 -1.45 -16.85
N SER A 226 2.00 -2.61 -16.64
CA SER A 226 1.61 -3.85 -17.32
C SER A 226 0.22 -4.31 -16.89
N HIS A 227 -0.11 -4.23 -15.62
CA HIS A 227 -1.46 -4.52 -15.11
C HIS A 227 -2.49 -3.56 -15.71
N LYS A 228 -2.26 -2.24 -15.66
CA LYS A 228 -3.12 -1.23 -16.29
C LYS A 228 -3.25 -1.39 -17.80
N PHE A 229 -2.25 -1.94 -18.47
CA PHE A 229 -2.32 -2.30 -19.89
C PHE A 229 -3.31 -3.43 -20.13
N LEU A 230 -3.24 -4.51 -19.32
CA LEU A 230 -4.17 -5.63 -19.40
C LEU A 230 -5.62 -5.17 -19.16
N GLU A 231 -5.88 -4.41 -18.10
CA GLU A 231 -7.20 -3.84 -17.81
C GLU A 231 -7.76 -3.05 -19.02
N ARG A 232 -6.95 -2.12 -19.58
CA ARG A 232 -7.37 -1.29 -20.72
C ARG A 232 -7.63 -2.08 -22.01
N LYS A 233 -6.88 -3.16 -22.23
CA LYS A 233 -6.97 -3.98 -23.44
C LYS A 233 -7.94 -5.15 -23.29
N GLY A 234 -8.56 -5.33 -22.13
CA GLY A 234 -9.45 -6.45 -21.82
C GLY A 234 -8.69 -7.79 -21.77
N GLY A 235 -7.43 -7.77 -21.33
CA GLY A 235 -6.60 -8.96 -21.10
C GLY A 235 -7.05 -9.70 -19.84
N ASP A 236 -6.60 -10.95 -19.71
CA ASP A 236 -6.84 -11.80 -18.55
C ASP A 236 -5.59 -11.78 -17.65
N GLU A 237 -5.68 -11.13 -16.49
CA GLU A 237 -4.58 -11.02 -15.54
C GLU A 237 -4.08 -12.37 -15.04
N SER A 238 -4.94 -13.39 -15.00
CA SER A 238 -4.57 -14.75 -14.59
C SER A 238 -3.58 -15.43 -15.54
N GLN A 239 -3.43 -14.92 -16.77
CA GLN A 239 -2.47 -15.41 -17.75
C GLN A 239 -1.07 -14.83 -17.59
N VAL A 240 -0.89 -13.87 -16.67
CA VAL A 240 0.38 -13.18 -16.44
C VAL A 240 0.94 -13.49 -15.06
N SER A 241 2.23 -13.78 -14.98
CA SER A 241 2.95 -13.99 -13.74
C SER A 241 4.08 -12.96 -13.62
N ILE A 242 4.15 -12.26 -12.48
CA ILE A 242 5.09 -11.18 -12.24
C ILE A 242 6.26 -11.65 -11.39
N TYR A 243 7.47 -11.34 -11.87
CA TYR A 243 8.74 -11.63 -11.21
C TYR A 243 9.61 -10.38 -11.21
N GLY A 244 10.18 -10.05 -10.06
CA GLY A 244 11.04 -8.88 -9.93
C GLY A 244 12.19 -9.11 -8.98
N GLN A 245 13.28 -8.37 -9.20
CA GLN A 245 14.40 -8.37 -8.27
C GLN A 245 14.89 -6.95 -8.05
N GLU A 246 15.16 -6.60 -6.79
CA GLU A 246 15.64 -5.27 -6.38
C GLU A 246 16.75 -5.43 -5.34
N VAL A 247 17.84 -4.72 -5.53
CA VAL A 247 19.02 -4.81 -4.65
C VAL A 247 18.88 -3.97 -3.38
N ASN A 248 18.14 -2.88 -3.45
CA ASN A 248 17.92 -1.97 -2.33
C ASN A 248 16.73 -2.41 -1.49
N ASP A 249 16.98 -2.79 -0.23
CA ASP A 249 15.97 -3.27 0.71
C ASP A 249 14.78 -2.29 0.86
N ALA A 250 15.06 -0.99 0.98
CA ALA A 250 14.02 0.02 1.14
C ALA A 250 13.18 0.20 -0.14
N THR A 251 13.80 0.13 -1.32
CA THR A 251 13.11 0.19 -2.61
C THR A 251 12.29 -1.08 -2.87
N TRP A 252 12.84 -2.25 -2.50
CA TRP A 252 12.12 -3.53 -2.55
C TRP A 252 10.81 -3.47 -1.73
N ARG A 253 10.84 -2.89 -0.53
CA ARG A 253 9.63 -2.69 0.30
C ARG A 253 8.63 -1.78 -0.40
N ILE A 254 9.08 -0.67 -0.98
CA ILE A 254 8.23 0.23 -1.76
C ILE A 254 7.57 -0.51 -2.93
N CYS A 255 8.31 -1.35 -3.65
CA CYS A 255 7.79 -2.17 -4.74
C CYS A 255 6.65 -3.07 -4.25
N LYS A 256 6.89 -3.85 -3.19
CA LYS A 256 5.88 -4.75 -2.63
C LYS A 256 4.63 -4.00 -2.17
N MET A 257 4.79 -2.91 -1.41
CA MET A 257 3.65 -2.08 -0.99
C MET A 257 2.88 -1.53 -2.20
N ASN A 258 3.58 -1.06 -3.24
CA ASN A 258 2.98 -0.54 -4.45
C ASN A 258 2.14 -1.57 -5.22
N LEU A 259 2.58 -2.82 -5.24
CA LEU A 259 1.83 -3.94 -5.84
C LEU A 259 0.60 -4.32 -5.00
N TYR A 260 0.77 -4.47 -3.68
CA TYR A 260 -0.32 -4.83 -2.77
C TYR A 260 -1.47 -3.81 -2.76
N LEU A 261 -1.15 -2.51 -2.84
CA LEU A 261 -2.16 -1.45 -2.96
C LEU A 261 -3.10 -1.62 -4.16
N ARG A 262 -2.70 -2.42 -5.16
CA ARG A 262 -3.42 -2.65 -6.41
C ARG A 262 -3.86 -4.09 -6.59
N GLY A 263 -3.73 -4.91 -5.55
CA GLY A 263 -4.07 -6.34 -5.64
C GLY A 263 -3.21 -7.13 -6.61
N ILE A 264 -2.02 -6.60 -6.98
CA ILE A 264 -1.12 -7.24 -7.93
C ILE A 264 -0.24 -8.26 -7.20
N ASP A 265 -0.40 -9.53 -7.51
CA ASP A 265 0.48 -10.59 -7.03
C ASP A 265 1.79 -10.60 -7.83
N GLY A 266 2.92 -10.63 -7.10
CA GLY A 266 4.24 -10.68 -7.72
C GLY A 266 5.29 -11.32 -6.82
N ASN A 267 6.12 -12.17 -7.41
CA ASN A 267 7.29 -12.73 -6.73
C ASN A 267 8.45 -11.74 -6.84
N ILE A 268 8.61 -10.90 -5.81
CA ILE A 268 9.64 -9.85 -5.79
C ILE A 268 10.71 -10.23 -4.77
N GLN A 269 11.93 -10.48 -5.26
CA GLN A 269 13.06 -10.92 -4.46
C GLN A 269 14.03 -9.76 -4.15
N LEU A 270 14.57 -9.74 -2.94
CA LEU A 270 15.64 -8.84 -2.55
C LEU A 270 16.99 -9.45 -2.97
N GLY A 271 17.76 -8.76 -3.80
CA GLY A 271 19.08 -9.23 -4.21
C GLY A 271 19.65 -8.55 -5.45
N ASP A 272 20.94 -8.76 -5.67
CA ASP A 272 21.70 -8.25 -6.82
C ASP A 272 21.54 -9.21 -8.01
N SER A 273 20.75 -8.83 -9.00
CA SER A 273 20.40 -9.65 -10.17
C SER A 273 21.60 -9.98 -11.06
N ILE A 274 22.68 -9.16 -11.02
CA ILE A 274 23.88 -9.41 -11.81
C ILE A 274 24.76 -10.49 -11.14
N ARG A 275 24.77 -10.51 -9.80
CA ARG A 275 25.62 -11.44 -9.03
C ARG A 275 24.90 -12.71 -8.61
N ASN A 276 23.60 -12.62 -8.39
CA ASN A 276 22.76 -13.70 -7.90
C ASN A 276 21.34 -13.54 -8.47
N ASP A 277 21.18 -13.94 -9.71
CA ASP A 277 19.86 -14.07 -10.35
C ASP A 277 19.05 -15.17 -9.62
N GLN A 278 17.85 -14.82 -9.15
CA GLN A 278 17.01 -15.70 -8.34
C GLN A 278 15.84 -16.32 -9.16
N PHE A 279 15.75 -16.08 -10.49
CA PHE A 279 14.68 -16.56 -11.36
C PHE A 279 15.14 -17.34 -12.57
#